data_9921b5904929ec53dde788dead9375b8
#
_entry.id   9921b5904929ec53dde788dead9375b8
#
_cell.length_a   1.000
_cell.length_b   1.000
_cell.length_c   1.000
_cell.angle_alpha   90.00
_cell.angle_beta   90.00
_cell.angle_gamma   90.00
#
_symmetry.space_group_name_H-M   'P 1'
#
loop_
_entity.id
_entity.type
_entity.pdbx_description
1 polymer ?
#
loop_
_entity_poly.entity_id
_entity_poly.type
_entity_poly.pdbx_seq_one_letter_code
_entity_poly.pdbx_strand_id
1 'polypeptide(L)'
;MISSPALDYLSRTRRLAYSLLGGLSLLGVSIGGSPHHARAAESTSTNKVSFKGDVRPILSNHCFACHGPDEAAREADMRLDIASDFDTESAIERITSDDPDMIMSPPSLNKPLDAAQIATLKSWLEAGAPYEQHWAFIAPSAVDPPAVTTAVEKLTVLNSDNRGSPAIDARAWSTQPIDRFVLASLEKAGLSPSPAADRRTLIRRVTLDLTGLPPTPAEVEAFLADTSPEAYPRVVERLLNAPAYGEHMARYWLDLVRFADTNGLHHDHYREMTPYRDWVIRAFEENVPFDQFITDQLAGDLYPSPTTDQLIASGFNRLHLIIDRGTALPEESFFRNTVDQVAAVGTAFMGLSLQCAVCHDHKYDPITQRDFYSMSAFFNNFDGAPETGFRGTTDFKRGLQPPYIDLPSDQQTAELAKVDAELASVEQRLAALVKRRNAAQAELAKFATAASGEDSSAAPPANEPTSQAEPNLPAELKLAVEFTDKLVAIEKSLAEQTLAALDQAVTAMTAQRDAVKNDREVLLLEIPATLVMKERAEPRTTHIMIRGEYDKPGDEVERNTPGFLPPLVTAGENPTRMDLAKWLTARDNPLTARVAVNRFWQQLFGVGLVKTSED
;
A
#
# COMPACT_ATOMS: atom_id res chain seq x y z
N MET A 1 8.15 25.88 -32.94
CA MET A 1 7.99 26.70 -31.74
C MET A 1 6.56 26.51 -31.25
N ILE A 2 6.35 25.59 -30.37
CA ILE A 2 5.06 25.39 -29.69
C ILE A 2 5.43 25.40 -28.20
N SER A 3 5.09 26.49 -27.50
CA SER A 3 5.27 26.62 -26.06
C SER A 3 4.23 25.73 -25.37
N SER A 4 4.68 24.69 -24.70
CA SER A 4 3.82 23.81 -23.93
C SER A 4 3.50 24.43 -22.57
N PRO A 5 2.22 24.45 -22.14
CA PRO A 5 1.81 24.95 -20.81
C PRO A 5 2.44 24.20 -19.63
N ALA A 6 2.96 23.00 -19.86
CA ALA A 6 3.61 22.16 -18.84
C ALA A 6 4.91 22.77 -18.27
N LEU A 7 5.66 23.53 -19.07
CA LEU A 7 6.91 24.13 -18.62
C LEU A 7 6.69 25.28 -17.62
N ASP A 8 5.56 25.98 -17.73
CA ASP A 8 5.26 27.11 -16.83
C ASP A 8 4.74 26.65 -15.45
N TYR A 9 4.09 25.49 -15.40
CA TYR A 9 3.63 24.87 -14.16
C TYR A 9 4.79 24.28 -13.33
N LEU A 10 5.71 23.59 -14.00
CA LEU A 10 6.93 23.03 -13.37
C LEU A 10 7.82 24.11 -12.76
N SER A 11 7.88 25.30 -13.39
CA SER A 11 8.66 26.42 -12.85
C SER A 11 8.07 27.01 -11.56
N ARG A 12 6.76 26.94 -11.36
CA ARG A 12 6.07 27.48 -10.17
C ARG A 12 6.13 26.53 -8.97
N THR A 13 6.00 25.22 -9.19
CA THR A 13 6.09 24.22 -8.12
C THR A 13 7.52 24.04 -7.62
N ARG A 14 8.52 24.10 -8.51
CA ARG A 14 9.93 24.08 -8.11
C ARG A 14 10.32 25.31 -7.27
N ARG A 15 9.71 26.47 -7.49
CA ARG A 15 9.92 27.66 -6.65
C ARG A 15 9.42 27.48 -5.21
N LEU A 16 8.38 26.67 -4.97
CA LEU A 16 7.88 26.36 -3.62
C LEU A 16 8.83 25.43 -2.85
N ALA A 17 9.37 24.40 -3.48
CA ALA A 17 10.40 23.54 -2.90
C ALA A 17 11.69 24.33 -2.57
N TYR A 18 12.05 25.25 -3.43
CA TYR A 18 13.17 26.16 -3.26
C TYR A 18 13.04 27.03 -2.00
N SER A 19 11.83 27.53 -1.76
CA SER A 19 11.52 28.37 -0.61
C SER A 19 11.60 27.61 0.72
N LEU A 20 11.23 26.34 0.73
CA LEU A 20 11.30 25.49 1.91
C LEU A 20 12.75 25.17 2.31
N LEU A 21 13.63 24.96 1.36
CA LEU A 21 15.03 24.55 1.62
C LEU A 21 15.98 25.72 1.90
N GLY A 22 15.70 26.90 1.37
CA GLY A 22 16.52 28.10 1.63
C GLY A 22 16.52 28.56 3.09
N GLY A 23 15.41 28.40 3.80
CA GLY A 23 15.27 28.75 5.21
C GLY A 23 15.82 27.71 6.20
N LEU A 24 15.93 26.46 5.76
CA LEU A 24 16.24 25.30 6.59
C LEU A 24 17.72 25.13 6.94
N SER A 25 18.62 25.79 6.23
CA SER A 25 20.07 25.66 6.41
C SER A 25 20.61 26.28 7.70
N LEU A 26 19.78 26.94 8.49
CA LEU A 26 20.19 27.74 9.65
C LEU A 26 19.93 27.07 11.02
N LEU A 27 19.26 25.91 11.08
CA LEU A 27 18.92 25.25 12.34
C LEU A 27 19.88 24.11 12.67
N GLY A 28 21.03 24.48 13.20
CA GLY A 28 21.94 23.56 13.88
C GLY A 28 21.56 23.38 15.34
N VAL A 29 20.56 22.56 15.65
CA VAL A 29 20.26 22.20 17.04
C VAL A 29 21.03 20.94 17.39
N SER A 30 22.08 21.08 18.23
CA SER A 30 22.68 19.96 18.94
C SER A 30 21.75 19.57 20.09
N ILE A 31 21.05 18.43 19.94
CA ILE A 31 20.25 17.85 21.02
C ILE A 31 21.12 16.84 21.79
N GLY A 32 21.78 17.33 22.82
CA GLY A 32 22.35 16.52 23.86
C GLY A 32 21.92 17.09 25.21
N GLY A 33 20.93 16.49 25.85
CA GLY A 33 20.52 16.89 27.19
C GLY A 33 19.11 16.40 27.53
N SER A 34 19.00 15.64 28.59
CA SER A 34 17.75 15.12 29.17
C SER A 34 16.73 16.23 29.45
N PRO A 35 15.42 15.97 29.34
CA PRO A 35 14.41 16.99 29.55
C PRO A 35 14.21 17.27 31.02
N HIS A 36 14.76 18.38 31.50
CA HIS A 36 14.24 19.02 32.71
C HIS A 36 13.03 19.86 32.30
N HIS A 37 11.87 19.53 32.83
CA HIS A 37 10.64 20.34 32.70
C HIS A 37 10.90 21.74 33.32
N ALA A 38 11.14 22.73 32.47
CA ALA A 38 11.10 24.11 32.85
C ALA A 38 9.63 24.55 32.89
N ARG A 39 9.13 24.76 34.10
CA ARG A 39 7.82 25.32 34.38
C ARG A 39 7.81 26.79 33.93
N ALA A 40 6.96 27.11 32.94
CA ALA A 40 6.78 28.47 32.43
C ALA A 40 6.17 29.36 33.54
N ALA A 41 6.69 30.57 33.65
CA ALA A 41 6.18 31.60 34.53
C ALA A 41 4.82 32.10 34.05
N GLU A 42 3.89 32.30 34.98
CA GLU A 42 2.52 32.76 34.78
C GLU A 42 2.47 34.15 34.12
N SER A 43 1.87 34.24 32.96
CA SER A 43 1.30 35.48 32.47
C SER A 43 -0.20 35.48 32.80
N THR A 44 -0.66 36.48 33.52
CA THR A 44 -2.07 36.71 33.89
C THR A 44 -2.89 37.13 32.68
N SER A 45 -3.24 36.14 31.83
CA SER A 45 -4.41 36.16 30.98
C SER A 45 -5.43 35.26 31.65
N THR A 46 -6.69 35.65 31.65
CA THR A 46 -7.81 34.81 32.12
C THR A 46 -7.79 33.51 31.34
N ASN A 47 -7.02 32.53 31.80
CA ASN A 47 -6.84 31.26 31.10
C ASN A 47 -8.13 30.45 31.23
N LYS A 48 -8.95 30.48 30.19
CA LYS A 48 -10.00 29.49 30.00
C LYS A 48 -9.32 28.13 29.87
N VAL A 49 -9.63 27.20 30.79
CA VAL A 49 -9.10 25.83 30.73
C VAL A 49 -9.46 25.20 29.39
N SER A 50 -8.48 24.74 28.64
CA SER A 50 -8.67 24.06 27.37
C SER A 50 -8.91 22.57 27.60
N PHE A 51 -9.97 22.03 27.04
CA PHE A 51 -10.21 20.59 27.10
C PHE A 51 -9.04 19.81 26.45
N LYS A 52 -8.55 20.27 25.31
CA LYS A 52 -7.47 19.61 24.56
C LYS A 52 -6.13 19.64 25.26
N GLY A 53 -5.74 20.82 25.72
CA GLY A 53 -4.40 21.06 26.26
C GLY A 53 -4.26 20.66 27.72
N ASP A 54 -5.30 20.87 28.51
CA ASP A 54 -5.21 20.79 29.96
C ASP A 54 -5.98 19.60 30.55
N VAL A 55 -7.20 19.32 30.03
CA VAL A 55 -8.14 18.35 30.62
C VAL A 55 -7.96 16.95 30.04
N ARG A 56 -7.97 16.81 28.70
CA ARG A 56 -7.89 15.50 28.04
C ARG A 56 -6.67 14.67 28.44
N PRO A 57 -5.45 15.24 28.60
CA PRO A 57 -4.29 14.48 29.09
C PRO A 57 -4.50 13.90 30.50
N ILE A 58 -5.19 14.62 31.38
CA ILE A 58 -5.52 14.14 32.73
C ILE A 58 -6.53 12.99 32.63
N LEU A 59 -7.64 13.19 31.90
CA LEU A 59 -8.67 12.16 31.72
C LEU A 59 -8.11 10.90 31.06
N SER A 60 -7.27 11.03 30.03
CA SER A 60 -6.64 9.91 29.35
C SER A 60 -5.75 9.08 30.27
N ASN A 61 -5.00 9.74 31.16
CA ASN A 61 -4.07 9.05 32.05
C ASN A 61 -4.76 8.41 33.27
N HIS A 62 -5.83 9.01 33.78
CA HIS A 62 -6.43 8.65 35.08
C HIS A 62 -7.84 8.07 34.97
N CYS A 63 -8.62 8.36 33.90
CA CYS A 63 -10.05 8.08 33.82
C CYS A 63 -10.45 7.14 32.70
N PHE A 64 -9.85 7.24 31.49
CA PHE A 64 -10.29 6.50 30.30
C PHE A 64 -10.13 4.97 30.40
N ALA A 65 -9.32 4.47 31.34
CA ALA A 65 -9.21 3.04 31.56
C ALA A 65 -10.54 2.40 32.03
N CYS A 66 -11.38 3.18 32.78
CA CYS A 66 -12.66 2.75 33.30
C CYS A 66 -13.85 3.58 32.73
N HIS A 67 -13.61 4.77 32.20
CA HIS A 67 -14.62 5.69 31.69
C HIS A 67 -14.30 6.13 30.24
N GLY A 68 -13.74 5.23 29.46
CA GLY A 68 -13.34 5.45 28.07
C GLY A 68 -14.15 4.64 27.07
N PRO A 69 -13.61 4.49 25.83
CA PRO A 69 -14.30 3.82 24.74
C PRO A 69 -14.44 2.30 24.93
N ASP A 70 -13.59 1.66 25.73
CA ASP A 70 -13.61 0.21 25.96
C ASP A 70 -14.86 -0.20 26.74
N GLU A 71 -15.82 -0.77 26.04
CA GLU A 71 -17.11 -1.19 26.62
C GLU A 71 -16.94 -2.32 27.65
N ALA A 72 -15.97 -3.21 27.47
CA ALA A 72 -15.73 -4.33 28.37
C ALA A 72 -15.09 -3.90 29.71
N ALA A 73 -14.39 -2.76 29.72
CA ALA A 73 -13.74 -2.20 30.91
C ALA A 73 -14.52 -1.01 31.49
N ARG A 74 -15.65 -0.63 30.87
CA ARG A 74 -16.40 0.57 31.26
C ARG A 74 -17.14 0.36 32.58
N GLU A 75 -16.89 1.27 33.50
CA GLU A 75 -17.56 1.32 34.79
C GLU A 75 -18.65 2.38 34.82
N ALA A 76 -19.75 2.10 35.52
CA ALA A 76 -20.91 2.98 35.68
C ALA A 76 -21.55 3.49 34.37
N ASP A 77 -21.32 2.80 33.26
CA ASP A 77 -21.78 3.16 31.90
C ASP A 77 -21.44 4.61 31.49
N MET A 78 -20.39 5.17 32.09
CA MET A 78 -19.97 6.57 31.88
C MET A 78 -18.84 6.66 30.86
N ARG A 79 -18.97 7.61 29.93
CA ARG A 79 -17.96 7.97 28.94
C ARG A 79 -17.44 9.39 29.15
N LEU A 80 -16.13 9.53 29.42
CA LEU A 80 -15.46 10.81 29.57
C LEU A 80 -14.56 11.16 28.37
N ASP A 81 -14.50 10.31 27.39
CA ASP A 81 -13.75 10.53 26.14
C ASP A 81 -14.58 11.27 25.07
N ILE A 82 -15.90 11.29 25.21
CA ILE A 82 -16.86 12.01 24.37
C ILE A 82 -17.75 12.92 25.21
N ALA A 83 -18.37 13.91 24.55
CA ALA A 83 -19.41 14.70 25.19
C ALA A 83 -20.63 13.80 25.50
N SER A 84 -20.86 13.54 26.77
CA SER A 84 -22.00 12.77 27.26
C SER A 84 -22.62 13.48 28.46
N ASP A 85 -23.89 13.24 28.71
CA ASP A 85 -24.56 13.75 29.92
C ASP A 85 -24.05 12.93 31.11
N PHE A 86 -23.33 13.58 32.01
CA PHE A 86 -22.96 13.05 33.31
C PHE A 86 -23.07 14.13 34.38
N ASP A 87 -23.24 13.70 35.61
CA ASP A 87 -23.40 14.60 36.74
C ASP A 87 -22.05 15.23 37.11
N THR A 88 -21.90 16.53 36.73
CA THR A 88 -20.68 17.30 36.97
C THR A 88 -20.46 17.61 38.45
N GLU A 89 -21.53 17.74 39.27
CA GLU A 89 -21.45 17.98 40.72
C GLU A 89 -20.90 16.73 41.41
N SER A 90 -21.45 15.57 41.12
CA SER A 90 -20.94 14.29 41.61
C SER A 90 -19.50 14.00 41.16
N ALA A 91 -19.13 14.39 39.94
CA ALA A 91 -17.77 14.26 39.47
C ALA A 91 -16.80 15.14 40.27
N ILE A 92 -17.17 16.40 40.60
CA ILE A 92 -16.39 17.29 41.42
C ILE A 92 -16.23 16.71 42.85
N GLU A 93 -17.31 16.23 43.47
CA GLU A 93 -17.29 15.62 44.78
C GLU A 93 -16.31 14.43 44.81
N ARG A 94 -16.37 13.55 43.81
CA ARG A 94 -15.50 12.38 43.74
C ARG A 94 -14.02 12.68 43.52
N ILE A 95 -13.66 13.67 42.68
CA ILE A 95 -12.24 14.02 42.47
C ILE A 95 -11.65 14.82 43.62
N THR A 96 -12.48 15.35 44.51
CA THR A 96 -12.05 16.12 45.68
C THR A 96 -12.24 15.39 47.03
N SER A 97 -12.80 14.17 47.01
CA SER A 97 -13.04 13.36 48.20
C SER A 97 -11.74 12.82 48.81
N ASP A 98 -11.70 12.78 50.16
CA ASP A 98 -10.66 12.10 50.91
C ASP A 98 -11.08 10.67 51.34
N ASP A 99 -12.32 10.27 51.03
CA ASP A 99 -12.84 8.95 51.34
C ASP A 99 -12.35 7.92 50.28
N PRO A 100 -11.61 6.89 50.71
CA PRO A 100 -11.09 5.85 49.78
C PRO A 100 -12.15 5.12 48.94
N ASP A 101 -13.39 5.06 49.43
CA ASP A 101 -14.50 4.39 48.73
C ASP A 101 -15.23 5.34 47.74
N MET A 102 -14.99 6.63 47.85
CA MET A 102 -15.62 7.68 47.05
C MET A 102 -14.67 8.30 46.01
N ILE A 103 -13.37 8.37 46.36
CA ILE A 103 -12.39 9.13 45.58
C ILE A 103 -12.17 8.57 44.18
N MET A 104 -12.09 9.48 43.19
CA MET A 104 -11.65 9.21 41.82
C MET A 104 -10.35 10.01 41.53
N SER A 105 -9.30 9.35 41.08
CA SER A 105 -9.14 7.94 40.68
C SER A 105 -9.00 7.03 41.91
N PRO A 106 -9.54 5.79 41.82
CA PRO A 106 -9.54 4.87 42.98
C PRO A 106 -8.12 4.49 43.38
N PRO A 107 -7.85 4.30 44.71
CA PRO A 107 -6.53 3.98 45.22
C PRO A 107 -5.87 2.73 44.61
N SER A 108 -6.70 1.79 44.16
CA SER A 108 -6.26 0.54 43.47
C SER A 108 -5.47 0.80 42.20
N LEU A 109 -5.67 1.92 41.54
CA LEU A 109 -4.95 2.27 40.31
C LEU A 109 -3.54 2.79 40.55
N ASN A 110 -3.17 3.13 41.80
CA ASN A 110 -1.88 3.76 42.16
C ASN A 110 -1.51 5.00 41.33
N LYS A 111 -2.53 5.77 40.93
CA LYS A 111 -2.40 6.99 40.11
C LYS A 111 -3.28 8.10 40.69
N PRO A 112 -2.96 8.64 41.87
CA PRO A 112 -3.73 9.74 42.43
C PRO A 112 -3.60 10.99 41.57
N LEU A 113 -4.65 11.81 41.53
CA LEU A 113 -4.60 13.15 40.96
C LEU A 113 -3.79 14.08 41.88
N ASP A 114 -2.95 14.92 41.32
CA ASP A 114 -2.31 16.00 42.07
C ASP A 114 -3.22 17.22 42.21
N ALA A 115 -2.87 18.14 43.08
CA ALA A 115 -3.68 19.33 43.38
C ALA A 115 -3.88 20.23 42.15
N ALA A 116 -2.91 20.31 41.22
CA ALA A 116 -3.04 21.10 40.00
C ALA A 116 -4.00 20.43 39.01
N GLN A 117 -3.95 19.10 38.89
CA GLN A 117 -4.86 18.31 38.08
C GLN A 117 -6.31 18.40 38.57
N ILE A 118 -6.50 18.30 39.90
CA ILE A 118 -7.82 18.48 40.55
C ILE A 118 -8.35 19.88 40.26
N ALA A 119 -7.55 20.93 40.43
CA ALA A 119 -7.97 22.31 40.14
C ALA A 119 -8.36 22.51 38.67
N THR A 120 -7.61 21.92 37.74
CA THR A 120 -7.89 21.96 36.29
C THR A 120 -9.21 21.27 35.97
N LEU A 121 -9.41 20.04 36.45
CA LEU A 121 -10.65 19.28 36.23
C LEU A 121 -11.85 19.99 36.86
N LYS A 122 -11.72 20.47 38.07
CA LYS A 122 -12.78 21.21 38.76
C LYS A 122 -13.20 22.45 37.98
N SER A 123 -12.25 23.26 37.52
CA SER A 123 -12.53 24.46 36.72
C SER A 123 -13.23 24.12 35.39
N TRP A 124 -12.87 23.02 34.75
CA TRP A 124 -13.53 22.54 33.53
C TRP A 124 -14.96 22.05 33.80
N LEU A 125 -15.16 21.27 34.87
CA LEU A 125 -16.48 20.76 35.28
C LEU A 125 -17.43 21.91 35.69
N GLU A 126 -16.92 22.88 36.46
CA GLU A 126 -17.69 24.09 36.85
C GLU A 126 -18.07 24.95 35.62
N ALA A 127 -17.30 24.91 34.53
CA ALA A 127 -17.63 25.57 33.28
C ALA A 127 -18.65 24.79 32.43
N GLY A 128 -19.21 23.69 32.94
CA GLY A 128 -20.15 22.82 32.23
C GLY A 128 -19.50 21.78 31.34
N ALA A 129 -18.28 21.39 31.66
CA ALA A 129 -17.51 20.36 30.97
C ALA A 129 -17.48 20.54 29.41
N PRO A 130 -17.05 21.70 28.89
CA PRO A 130 -17.04 21.94 27.46
C PRO A 130 -16.02 21.03 26.75
N TYR A 131 -16.51 20.11 25.94
CA TYR A 131 -15.67 19.27 25.09
C TYR A 131 -15.24 20.03 23.83
N GLU A 132 -14.00 19.79 23.41
CA GLU A 132 -13.46 20.29 22.16
C GLU A 132 -13.04 19.11 21.28
N GLN A 133 -13.38 19.13 20.00
CA GLN A 133 -12.86 18.14 19.04
C GLN A 133 -11.32 18.18 19.03
N HIS A 134 -10.66 17.03 18.96
CA HIS A 134 -9.21 16.98 18.93
C HIS A 134 -8.66 17.75 17.72
N TRP A 135 -7.62 18.55 17.95
CA TRP A 135 -7.06 19.43 16.90
C TRP A 135 -6.64 18.70 15.62
N ALA A 136 -6.18 17.44 15.74
CA ALA A 136 -5.79 16.62 14.60
C ALA A 136 -6.97 16.32 13.66
N PHE A 137 -8.21 16.31 14.19
CA PHE A 137 -9.42 15.98 13.43
C PHE A 137 -10.18 17.23 12.94
N ILE A 138 -9.64 18.43 13.19
CA ILE A 138 -10.18 19.69 12.65
C ILE A 138 -9.41 20.04 11.38
N ALA A 139 -10.13 20.36 10.30
CA ALA A 139 -9.52 20.79 9.04
C ALA A 139 -8.51 21.93 9.26
N PRO A 140 -7.33 21.89 8.63
CA PRO A 140 -6.35 22.95 8.76
C PRO A 140 -6.88 24.25 8.18
N SER A 141 -6.74 25.35 8.94
CA SER A 141 -7.06 26.69 8.48
C SER A 141 -5.79 27.49 8.20
N ALA A 142 -5.88 28.42 7.26
CA ALA A 142 -4.78 29.35 7.03
C ALA A 142 -4.58 30.24 8.26
N VAL A 143 -3.33 30.37 8.70
CA VAL A 143 -2.91 31.24 9.79
C VAL A 143 -1.87 32.20 9.24
N ASP A 144 -2.05 33.51 9.49
CA ASP A 144 -1.07 34.51 9.10
C ASP A 144 0.23 34.31 9.88
N PRO A 145 1.39 34.31 9.17
CA PRO A 145 2.67 34.24 9.85
C PRO A 145 2.86 35.38 10.85
N PRO A 146 3.39 35.12 12.04
CA PRO A 146 3.65 36.14 13.05
C PRO A 146 4.43 37.32 12.48
N ALA A 147 4.09 38.53 12.89
CA ALA A 147 4.88 39.72 12.55
C ALA A 147 6.24 39.67 13.27
N VAL A 148 7.32 39.96 12.54
CA VAL A 148 8.64 40.16 13.17
C VAL A 148 8.61 41.47 13.94
N THR A 149 8.66 41.42 15.26
CA THR A 149 8.60 42.61 16.10
C THR A 149 9.95 43.31 16.13
N THR A 150 9.93 44.67 16.18
CA THR A 150 11.14 45.51 16.24
C THR A 150 12.00 45.29 17.48
N ALA A 151 11.45 44.70 18.54
CA ALA A 151 12.20 44.35 19.78
C ALA A 151 13.26 43.27 19.54
N VAL A 152 13.15 42.52 18.43
CA VAL A 152 14.02 41.39 18.09
C VAL A 152 15.09 41.74 17.07
N GLU A 153 15.17 43.02 16.61
CA GLU A 153 16.15 43.45 15.61
C GLU A 153 17.61 43.16 15.99
N LYS A 154 17.89 42.89 17.27
CA LYS A 154 19.23 42.55 17.74
C LYS A 154 19.19 41.42 18.79
N LEU A 155 18.90 40.22 18.33
CA LEU A 155 19.09 39.01 19.14
C LEU A 155 20.59 38.77 19.34
N THR A 156 21.07 38.95 20.55
CA THR A 156 22.45 38.63 20.91
C THR A 156 22.55 37.11 21.11
N VAL A 157 23.24 36.43 20.25
CA VAL A 157 23.52 35.00 20.40
C VAL A 157 24.50 34.83 21.56
N LEU A 158 24.05 34.23 22.65
CA LEU A 158 24.91 33.77 23.73
C LEU A 158 25.50 32.42 23.32
N ASN A 159 26.75 32.40 22.90
CA ASN A 159 27.50 31.15 22.79
C ASN A 159 27.85 30.63 24.19
N SER A 160 27.90 29.30 24.34
CA SER A 160 28.31 28.61 25.55
C SER A 160 29.67 29.08 26.10
N ASP A 161 30.47 29.71 25.24
CA ASP A 161 31.81 30.20 25.56
C ASP A 161 31.87 31.71 25.92
N ASN A 162 30.71 32.37 26.10
CA ASN A 162 30.58 33.78 26.44
C ASN A 162 31.31 34.75 25.47
N ARG A 163 31.61 34.33 24.23
CA ARG A 163 32.15 35.18 23.18
C ARG A 163 30.98 35.65 22.32
N GLY A 164 30.73 36.94 22.33
CA GLY A 164 29.63 37.54 21.55
C GLY A 164 29.73 37.24 20.07
N SER A 165 28.84 36.37 19.58
CA SER A 165 28.59 36.23 18.15
C SER A 165 27.93 37.51 17.65
N PRO A 166 28.13 37.91 16.37
CA PRO A 166 27.44 39.06 15.83
C PRO A 166 25.92 38.87 15.94
N ALA A 167 25.23 39.96 16.30
CA ALA A 167 23.79 39.97 16.41
C ALA A 167 23.19 39.52 15.07
N ILE A 168 22.25 38.57 15.12
CA ILE A 168 21.53 38.11 13.91
C ILE A 168 20.40 39.11 13.66
N ASP A 169 20.34 39.62 12.43
CA ASP A 169 19.17 40.38 11.95
C ASP A 169 17.98 39.42 11.79
N ALA A 170 17.02 39.52 12.68
CA ALA A 170 15.84 38.65 12.68
C ALA A 170 15.01 38.78 11.39
N ARG A 171 14.99 39.95 10.75
CA ARG A 171 14.29 40.15 9.47
C ARG A 171 15.01 39.49 8.33
N ALA A 172 16.34 39.60 8.29
CA ALA A 172 17.16 38.93 7.28
C ALA A 172 17.14 37.41 7.46
N TRP A 173 16.99 36.92 8.70
CA TRP A 173 16.86 35.49 9.01
C TRP A 173 15.50 34.92 8.65
N SER A 174 14.40 35.63 8.95
CA SER A 174 13.02 35.15 8.75
C SER A 174 12.44 35.56 7.40
N THR A 175 13.01 35.06 6.31
CA THR A 175 12.59 35.40 4.95
C THR A 175 11.34 34.65 4.48
N GLN A 176 11.06 33.50 5.09
CA GLN A 176 9.95 32.63 4.71
C GLN A 176 8.87 32.61 5.81
N PRO A 177 7.60 32.30 5.47
CA PRO A 177 6.54 32.15 6.46
C PRO A 177 6.88 31.18 7.59
N ILE A 178 7.48 30.02 7.29
CA ILE A 178 7.91 29.02 8.29
C ILE A 178 8.93 29.61 9.25
N ASP A 179 9.91 30.37 8.74
CA ASP A 179 10.94 31.01 9.59
C ASP A 179 10.30 31.91 10.65
N ARG A 180 9.20 32.62 10.32
CA ARG A 180 8.50 33.52 11.26
C ARG A 180 7.84 32.74 12.39
N PHE A 181 7.23 31.57 12.13
CA PHE A 181 6.68 30.72 13.18
C PHE A 181 7.78 30.13 14.06
N VAL A 182 8.91 29.72 13.48
CA VAL A 182 10.08 29.23 14.22
C VAL A 182 10.65 30.34 15.08
N LEU A 183 10.84 31.54 14.52
CA LEU A 183 11.36 32.71 15.25
C LEU A 183 10.46 33.06 16.43
N ALA A 184 9.15 33.17 16.22
CA ALA A 184 8.20 33.44 17.29
C ALA A 184 8.25 32.40 18.42
N SER A 185 8.46 31.12 18.07
CA SER A 185 8.62 30.04 19.05
C SER A 185 9.94 30.14 19.81
N LEU A 186 11.04 30.49 19.14
CA LEU A 186 12.34 30.77 19.78
C LEU A 186 12.24 31.95 20.74
N GLU A 187 11.63 33.07 20.32
CA GLU A 187 11.40 34.25 21.15
C GLU A 187 10.62 33.91 22.43
N LYS A 188 9.52 33.16 22.29
CA LYS A 188 8.70 32.69 23.42
C LYS A 188 9.52 31.84 24.40
N ALA A 189 10.49 31.09 23.92
CA ALA A 189 11.39 30.27 24.73
C ALA A 189 12.61 31.05 25.25
N GLY A 190 12.77 32.34 24.94
CA GLY A 190 13.94 33.15 25.28
C GLY A 190 15.21 32.74 24.55
N LEU A 191 15.05 32.10 23.36
CA LEU A 191 16.16 31.61 22.55
C LEU A 191 16.33 32.48 21.29
N SER A 192 17.55 32.44 20.75
CA SER A 192 17.89 33.10 19.51
C SER A 192 18.24 32.08 18.40
N PRO A 193 18.05 32.40 17.12
CA PRO A 193 18.55 31.58 16.04
C PRO A 193 20.06 31.32 16.15
N SER A 194 20.49 30.13 15.75
CA SER A 194 21.92 29.84 15.62
C SER A 194 22.53 30.56 14.41
N PRO A 195 23.85 30.88 14.44
CA PRO A 195 24.55 31.40 13.27
C PRO A 195 24.47 30.47 12.08
N ALA A 196 24.53 31.03 10.87
CA ALA A 196 24.60 30.24 9.65
C ALA A 196 25.79 29.27 9.69
N ALA A 197 25.57 28.04 9.24
CA ALA A 197 26.66 27.07 9.10
C ALA A 197 27.66 27.54 8.04
N ASP A 198 28.93 27.14 8.19
CA ASP A 198 29.95 27.39 7.18
C ASP A 198 29.60 26.66 5.84
N ARG A 199 30.18 27.12 4.76
CA ARG A 199 29.84 26.65 3.42
C ARG A 199 30.14 25.16 3.20
N ARG A 200 31.17 24.59 3.81
CA ARG A 200 31.47 23.15 3.72
C ARG A 200 30.39 22.33 4.42
N THR A 201 29.97 22.78 5.59
CA THR A 201 28.86 22.19 6.33
C THR A 201 27.54 22.29 5.57
N LEU A 202 27.25 23.45 4.97
CA LEU A 202 26.02 23.65 4.17
C LEU A 202 25.91 22.68 3.01
N ILE A 203 26.95 22.61 2.13
CA ILE A 203 26.89 21.71 0.99
C ILE A 203 26.80 20.24 1.41
N ARG A 204 27.53 19.86 2.48
CA ARG A 204 27.47 18.50 3.01
C ARG A 204 26.04 18.15 3.47
N ARG A 205 25.41 19.01 4.26
CA ARG A 205 24.06 18.78 4.79
C ARG A 205 23.05 18.65 3.65
N VAL A 206 22.96 19.66 2.79
CA VAL A 206 21.95 19.67 1.73
C VAL A 206 22.12 18.53 0.74
N THR A 207 23.35 18.10 0.46
CA THR A 207 23.57 16.94 -0.44
C THR A 207 23.10 15.65 0.22
N LEU A 208 23.44 15.44 1.50
CA LEU A 208 22.96 14.26 2.25
C LEU A 208 21.44 14.26 2.42
N ASP A 209 20.84 15.41 2.74
CA ASP A 209 19.40 15.53 2.99
C ASP A 209 18.57 15.28 1.70
N LEU A 210 19.10 15.69 0.55
CA LEU A 210 18.38 15.54 -0.72
C LEU A 210 18.70 14.27 -1.49
N THR A 211 19.91 13.73 -1.35
CA THR A 211 20.35 12.58 -2.18
C THR A 211 20.79 11.35 -1.37
N GLY A 212 20.91 11.48 -0.03
CA GLY A 212 21.46 10.44 0.81
C GLY A 212 22.96 10.19 0.63
N LEU A 213 23.62 10.93 -0.24
CA LEU A 213 25.03 10.77 -0.61
C LEU A 213 25.85 12.00 -0.19
N PRO A 214 27.14 11.86 0.15
CA PRO A 214 28.00 13.00 0.40
C PRO A 214 28.35 13.72 -0.91
N PRO A 215 28.61 15.05 -0.87
CA PRO A 215 29.10 15.77 -2.04
C PRO A 215 30.52 15.27 -2.42
N THR A 216 30.82 15.28 -3.71
CA THR A 216 32.18 15.00 -4.20
C THR A 216 33.13 16.16 -3.84
N PRO A 217 34.45 15.92 -3.75
CA PRO A 217 35.44 16.98 -3.54
C PRO A 217 35.33 18.11 -4.57
N ALA A 218 35.08 17.78 -5.83
CA ALA A 218 34.92 18.78 -6.90
C ALA A 218 33.70 19.68 -6.69
N GLU A 219 32.57 19.13 -6.27
CA GLU A 219 31.36 19.89 -5.95
C GLU A 219 31.58 20.82 -4.75
N VAL A 220 32.30 20.36 -3.72
CA VAL A 220 32.64 21.17 -2.56
C VAL A 220 33.52 22.36 -3.01
N GLU A 221 34.58 22.12 -3.77
CA GLU A 221 35.48 23.20 -4.23
C GLU A 221 34.77 24.18 -5.17
N ALA A 222 33.93 23.70 -6.08
CA ALA A 222 33.12 24.56 -6.96
C ALA A 222 32.18 25.47 -6.15
N PHE A 223 31.49 24.91 -5.13
CA PHE A 223 30.62 25.69 -4.26
C PHE A 223 31.40 26.70 -3.42
N LEU A 224 32.57 26.34 -2.90
CA LEU A 224 33.40 27.28 -2.13
C LEU A 224 33.95 28.43 -2.97
N ALA A 225 34.27 28.19 -4.25
CA ALA A 225 34.76 29.19 -5.17
C ALA A 225 33.66 30.15 -5.65
N ASP A 226 32.40 29.72 -5.69
CA ASP A 226 31.27 30.54 -6.10
C ASP A 226 30.76 31.43 -4.95
N THR A 227 31.17 32.70 -4.94
CA THR A 227 30.79 33.68 -3.89
C THR A 227 29.50 34.42 -4.18
N SER A 228 28.78 34.09 -5.25
CA SER A 228 27.54 34.78 -5.62
C SER A 228 26.39 34.43 -4.64
N PRO A 229 25.40 35.33 -4.47
CA PRO A 229 24.22 35.06 -3.64
C PRO A 229 23.44 33.82 -4.10
N GLU A 230 23.50 33.49 -5.39
CA GLU A 230 22.78 32.35 -6.00
C GLU A 230 23.55 31.03 -5.88
N ALA A 231 24.74 31.01 -5.29
CA ALA A 231 25.57 29.80 -5.19
C ALA A 231 24.85 28.63 -4.49
N TYR A 232 24.25 28.90 -3.33
CA TYR A 232 23.49 27.87 -2.59
C TYR A 232 22.20 27.45 -3.28
N PRO A 233 21.34 28.38 -3.74
CA PRO A 233 20.19 28.05 -4.59
C PRO A 233 20.54 27.14 -5.77
N ARG A 234 21.62 27.39 -6.50
CA ARG A 234 22.05 26.53 -7.63
C ARG A 234 22.42 25.12 -7.20
N VAL A 235 23.06 24.96 -6.04
CA VAL A 235 23.33 23.63 -5.49
C VAL A 235 22.04 22.89 -5.19
N VAL A 236 21.08 23.54 -4.53
CA VAL A 236 19.77 22.94 -4.23
C VAL A 236 19.05 22.50 -5.51
N GLU A 237 18.96 23.39 -6.52
CA GLU A 237 18.30 23.07 -7.78
C GLU A 237 18.96 21.89 -8.50
N ARG A 238 20.29 21.85 -8.52
CA ARG A 238 21.03 20.72 -9.11
C ARG A 238 20.72 19.41 -8.42
N LEU A 239 20.67 19.41 -7.07
CA LEU A 239 20.39 18.21 -6.28
C LEU A 239 18.94 17.73 -6.45
N LEU A 240 17.98 18.64 -6.50
CA LEU A 240 16.58 18.32 -6.76
C LEU A 240 16.33 17.72 -8.16
N ASN A 241 17.22 18.03 -9.13
CA ASN A 241 17.16 17.46 -10.48
C ASN A 241 18.07 16.22 -10.66
N ALA A 242 18.74 15.76 -9.62
CA ALA A 242 19.59 14.57 -9.68
C ALA A 242 18.75 13.29 -9.51
N PRO A 243 19.03 12.21 -10.27
CA PRO A 243 18.35 10.93 -10.09
C PRO A 243 18.41 10.41 -8.64
N ALA A 244 19.52 10.64 -7.95
CA ALA A 244 19.68 10.26 -6.55
C ALA A 244 18.67 10.93 -5.60
N TYR A 245 18.02 12.04 -6.01
CA TYR A 245 16.92 12.65 -5.24
C TYR A 245 15.69 11.76 -5.23
N GLY A 246 15.25 11.28 -6.39
CA GLY A 246 14.11 10.37 -6.50
C GLY A 246 14.36 9.07 -5.75
N GLU A 247 15.54 8.46 -5.92
CA GLU A 247 15.94 7.24 -5.21
C GLU A 247 15.94 7.44 -3.68
N HIS A 248 16.48 8.57 -3.21
CA HIS A 248 16.55 8.87 -1.78
C HIS A 248 15.17 9.09 -1.16
N MET A 249 14.30 9.86 -1.82
CA MET A 249 12.95 10.13 -1.33
C MET A 249 12.06 8.88 -1.41
N ALA A 250 12.19 8.10 -2.49
CA ALA A 250 11.46 6.85 -2.66
C ALA A 250 11.74 5.85 -1.54
N ARG A 251 12.96 5.80 -1.00
CA ARG A 251 13.33 4.92 0.10
C ARG A 251 12.42 5.08 1.32
N TYR A 252 12.12 6.31 1.71
CA TYR A 252 11.23 6.59 2.84
C TYR A 252 9.78 6.16 2.55
N TRP A 253 9.33 6.39 1.32
CA TRP A 253 8.00 5.97 0.91
C TRP A 253 7.87 4.45 0.84
N LEU A 254 8.84 3.77 0.23
CA LEU A 254 8.86 2.32 0.08
C LEU A 254 8.90 1.59 1.43
N ASP A 255 9.65 2.13 2.39
CA ASP A 255 9.68 1.63 3.77
C ASP A 255 8.30 1.79 4.43
N LEU A 256 7.70 2.98 4.34
CA LEU A 256 6.38 3.28 4.89
C LEU A 256 5.29 2.36 4.35
N VAL A 257 5.30 2.07 3.04
CA VAL A 257 4.30 1.20 2.41
C VAL A 257 4.68 -0.28 2.44
N ARG A 258 5.79 -0.64 3.12
CA ARG A 258 6.29 -2.01 3.33
C ARG A 258 6.59 -2.73 2.02
N PHE A 259 7.15 -2.00 1.05
CA PHE A 259 7.60 -2.57 -0.21
C PHE A 259 8.57 -3.73 0.03
N ALA A 260 8.35 -4.82 -0.69
CA ALA A 260 9.28 -5.95 -0.77
C ALA A 260 9.16 -6.63 -2.14
N ASP A 261 10.25 -7.21 -2.59
CA ASP A 261 10.37 -8.05 -3.78
C ASP A 261 10.15 -9.55 -3.48
N THR A 262 9.66 -9.86 -2.28
CA THR A 262 9.28 -11.19 -1.84
C THR A 262 7.92 -11.17 -1.15
N ASN A 263 7.33 -12.35 -0.95
CA ASN A 263 6.01 -12.50 -0.38
C ASN A 263 5.94 -12.29 1.14
N GLY A 264 7.08 -12.39 1.84
CA GLY A 264 7.21 -12.11 3.27
C GLY A 264 6.74 -13.21 4.20
N LEU A 265 6.07 -14.26 3.72
CA LEU A 265 5.54 -15.35 4.53
C LEU A 265 5.93 -16.72 4.00
N HIS A 266 6.03 -17.70 4.92
CA HIS A 266 6.30 -19.11 4.67
C HIS A 266 7.62 -19.33 3.91
N HIS A 267 7.60 -19.73 2.63
CA HIS A 267 8.81 -19.91 1.83
C HIS A 267 9.36 -18.62 1.23
N ASP A 268 8.69 -17.52 1.43
CA ASP A 268 9.11 -16.16 1.02
C ASP A 268 9.56 -16.08 -0.45
N HIS A 269 8.72 -16.58 -1.34
CA HIS A 269 9.00 -16.59 -2.78
C HIS A 269 9.08 -15.17 -3.34
N TYR A 270 9.86 -15.02 -4.40
CA TYR A 270 9.97 -13.81 -5.19
C TYR A 270 8.60 -13.27 -5.63
N ARG A 271 8.45 -11.95 -5.60
CA ARG A 271 7.27 -11.21 -6.04
C ARG A 271 7.71 -10.03 -6.91
N GLU A 272 7.19 -9.97 -8.12
CA GLU A 272 7.57 -8.91 -9.05
C GLU A 272 6.81 -7.62 -8.77
N MET A 273 7.46 -6.69 -8.08
CA MET A 273 6.98 -5.35 -7.76
C MET A 273 7.98 -4.26 -8.13
N THR A 274 9.05 -4.62 -8.84
CA THR A 274 10.09 -3.67 -9.28
C THR A 274 9.53 -2.47 -10.05
N PRO A 275 8.57 -2.65 -11.01
CA PRO A 275 8.01 -1.49 -11.71
C PRO A 275 7.27 -0.50 -10.79
N TYR A 276 6.63 -0.96 -9.70
CA TYR A 276 6.04 -0.07 -8.71
C TYR A 276 7.11 0.76 -8.00
N ARG A 277 8.21 0.15 -7.57
CA ARG A 277 9.35 0.87 -6.98
C ARG A 277 9.86 1.96 -7.93
N ASP A 278 10.09 1.59 -9.18
CA ASP A 278 10.63 2.49 -10.20
C ASP A 278 9.64 3.63 -10.52
N TRP A 279 8.33 3.35 -10.48
CA TRP A 279 7.29 4.37 -10.58
C TRP A 279 7.36 5.35 -9.40
N VAL A 280 7.53 4.88 -8.16
CA VAL A 280 7.68 5.75 -6.97
C VAL A 280 8.90 6.67 -7.12
N ILE A 281 10.05 6.14 -7.59
CA ILE A 281 11.26 6.93 -7.84
C ILE A 281 10.96 8.04 -8.85
N ARG A 282 10.38 7.70 -10.01
CA ARG A 282 10.02 8.67 -11.05
C ARG A 282 9.02 9.71 -10.54
N ALA A 283 8.04 9.31 -9.75
CA ALA A 283 7.05 10.22 -9.20
C ALA A 283 7.68 11.32 -8.32
N PHE A 284 8.73 11.00 -7.56
CA PHE A 284 9.52 11.99 -6.83
C PHE A 284 10.41 12.83 -7.74
N GLU A 285 11.06 12.23 -8.75
CA GLU A 285 11.88 12.97 -9.74
C GLU A 285 11.04 13.98 -10.52
N GLU A 286 9.85 13.59 -10.94
CA GLU A 286 8.92 14.41 -11.70
C GLU A 286 8.11 15.38 -10.83
N ASN A 287 8.26 15.28 -9.49
CA ASN A 287 7.52 16.05 -8.51
C ASN A 287 6.00 15.97 -8.75
N VAL A 288 5.48 14.75 -8.92
CA VAL A 288 4.05 14.49 -9.09
C VAL A 288 3.28 15.12 -7.92
N PRO A 289 2.21 15.89 -8.16
CA PRO A 289 1.37 16.43 -7.08
C PRO A 289 0.94 15.33 -6.10
N PHE A 290 1.01 15.61 -4.80
CA PHE A 290 0.85 14.55 -3.79
C PHE A 290 -0.58 13.98 -3.75
N ASP A 291 -1.58 14.76 -4.10
CA ASP A 291 -2.97 14.31 -4.30
C ASP A 291 -3.09 13.33 -5.48
N GLN A 292 -2.40 13.60 -6.59
CA GLN A 292 -2.31 12.69 -7.73
C GLN A 292 -1.56 11.41 -7.34
N PHE A 293 -0.43 11.54 -6.63
CA PHE A 293 0.37 10.42 -6.16
C PHE A 293 -0.42 9.46 -5.25
N ILE A 294 -1.27 9.99 -4.36
CA ILE A 294 -2.19 9.19 -3.53
C ILE A 294 -3.26 8.52 -4.40
N THR A 295 -3.90 9.30 -5.29
CA THR A 295 -5.02 8.82 -6.10
C THR A 295 -4.60 7.68 -7.02
N ASP A 296 -3.44 7.79 -7.67
CA ASP A 296 -2.92 6.76 -8.57
C ASP A 296 -2.61 5.47 -7.82
N GLN A 297 -2.09 5.54 -6.61
CA GLN A 297 -1.81 4.35 -5.80
C GLN A 297 -3.07 3.65 -5.30
N LEU A 298 -4.06 4.40 -4.86
CA LEU A 298 -5.29 3.81 -4.32
C LEU A 298 -6.25 3.33 -5.39
N ALA A 299 -6.35 4.06 -6.51
CA ALA A 299 -7.41 3.92 -7.48
C ALA A 299 -6.95 4.07 -8.94
N GLY A 300 -5.66 3.85 -9.22
CA GLY A 300 -5.09 3.97 -10.56
C GLY A 300 -5.75 3.08 -11.60
N ASP A 301 -6.24 1.92 -11.19
CA ASP A 301 -7.00 0.97 -12.03
C ASP A 301 -8.45 1.39 -12.29
N LEU A 302 -8.98 2.39 -11.56
CA LEU A 302 -10.37 2.84 -11.65
C LEU A 302 -10.58 4.07 -12.56
N TYR A 303 -9.53 4.58 -13.19
CA TYR A 303 -9.70 5.59 -14.23
C TYR A 303 -10.44 5.00 -15.44
N PRO A 304 -11.26 5.77 -16.17
CA PRO A 304 -11.98 5.28 -17.35
C PRO A 304 -11.07 4.69 -18.44
N SER A 305 -9.84 5.21 -18.55
CA SER A 305 -8.79 4.74 -19.46
C SER A 305 -7.46 4.89 -18.74
N PRO A 306 -7.12 3.96 -17.84
CA PRO A 306 -5.92 4.08 -17.04
C PRO A 306 -4.65 3.99 -17.90
N THR A 307 -3.68 4.83 -17.63
CA THR A 307 -2.35 4.71 -18.22
C THR A 307 -1.59 3.54 -17.59
N THR A 308 -0.52 3.10 -18.24
CA THR A 308 0.36 2.06 -17.68
C THR A 308 0.90 2.47 -16.31
N ASP A 309 1.32 3.73 -16.13
CA ASP A 309 1.82 4.25 -14.86
C ASP A 309 0.75 4.24 -13.76
N GLN A 310 -0.52 4.55 -14.08
CA GLN A 310 -1.62 4.45 -13.12
C GLN A 310 -1.92 3.01 -12.71
N LEU A 311 -1.84 2.07 -13.65
CA LEU A 311 -1.96 0.65 -13.34
C LEU A 311 -0.80 0.17 -12.44
N ILE A 312 0.44 0.55 -12.76
CA ILE A 312 1.63 0.24 -11.94
C ILE A 312 1.47 0.81 -10.52
N ALA A 313 1.04 2.07 -10.41
CA ALA A 313 0.80 2.73 -9.12
C ALA A 313 -0.19 1.97 -8.25
N SER A 314 -1.25 1.40 -8.84
CA SER A 314 -2.27 0.61 -8.13
C SER A 314 -1.68 -0.63 -7.42
N GLY A 315 -0.45 -1.01 -7.76
CA GLY A 315 0.35 -2.03 -7.09
C GLY A 315 0.55 -1.76 -5.59
N PHE A 316 0.41 -0.50 -5.11
CA PHE A 316 0.31 -0.18 -3.68
C PHE A 316 -0.63 -1.12 -2.93
N ASN A 317 -1.80 -1.43 -3.51
CA ASN A 317 -2.79 -2.32 -2.91
C ASN A 317 -2.35 -3.80 -2.88
N ARG A 318 -1.18 -4.13 -3.44
CA ARG A 318 -0.64 -5.49 -3.53
C ARG A 318 0.62 -5.71 -2.66
N LEU A 319 0.98 -4.73 -1.82
CA LEU A 319 2.20 -4.77 -0.98
C LEU A 319 2.00 -5.56 0.34
N HIS A 320 0.81 -6.05 0.63
CA HIS A 320 0.55 -6.92 1.77
C HIS A 320 1.36 -8.23 1.69
N LEU A 321 1.58 -8.88 2.83
CA LEU A 321 2.21 -10.19 2.89
C LEU A 321 1.33 -11.24 2.19
N ILE A 322 1.94 -12.20 1.49
CA ILE A 322 1.23 -13.27 0.77
C ILE A 322 1.76 -14.62 1.24
N ILE A 323 0.84 -15.50 1.63
CA ILE A 323 1.15 -16.86 2.05
C ILE A 323 1.14 -17.82 0.87
N ASP A 324 1.92 -18.89 0.96
CA ASP A 324 1.93 -19.96 -0.03
C ASP A 324 0.59 -20.69 -0.09
N ARG A 325 0.14 -20.95 -1.32
CA ARG A 325 -1.10 -21.69 -1.60
C ARG A 325 -1.15 -23.02 -0.86
N GLY A 326 -2.30 -23.28 -0.21
CA GLY A 326 -2.54 -24.49 0.56
C GLY A 326 -1.86 -24.53 1.92
N THR A 327 -1.33 -23.41 2.40
CA THR A 327 -0.74 -23.29 3.74
C THR A 327 -1.74 -22.75 4.76
N ALA A 328 -2.64 -21.87 4.36
CA ALA A 328 -3.76 -21.36 5.15
C ALA A 328 -5.06 -21.54 4.37
N LEU A 329 -6.19 -21.23 4.99
CA LEU A 329 -7.47 -21.18 4.29
C LEU A 329 -7.53 -19.92 3.42
N PRO A 330 -8.06 -20.00 2.18
CA PRO A 330 -8.16 -18.84 1.30
C PRO A 330 -8.93 -17.67 1.91
N GLU A 331 -9.99 -17.94 2.67
CA GLU A 331 -10.81 -16.94 3.35
C GLU A 331 -10.01 -16.23 4.45
N GLU A 332 -9.22 -16.96 5.24
CA GLU A 332 -8.33 -16.40 6.24
C GLU A 332 -7.27 -15.51 5.58
N SER A 333 -6.64 -16.01 4.52
CA SER A 333 -5.62 -15.26 3.77
C SER A 333 -6.22 -13.98 3.17
N PHE A 334 -7.43 -14.05 2.62
CA PHE A 334 -8.14 -12.91 2.07
C PHE A 334 -8.43 -11.83 3.13
N PHE A 335 -8.92 -12.28 4.30
CA PHE A 335 -9.17 -11.40 5.44
C PHE A 335 -7.90 -10.69 5.90
N ARG A 336 -6.80 -11.43 6.09
CA ARG A 336 -5.50 -10.87 6.49
C ARG A 336 -4.99 -9.83 5.50
N ASN A 337 -5.10 -10.11 4.20
CA ASN A 337 -4.68 -9.19 3.15
C ASN A 337 -5.49 -7.89 3.20
N THR A 338 -6.81 -7.98 3.42
CA THR A 338 -7.70 -6.81 3.53
C THR A 338 -7.39 -5.99 4.79
N VAL A 339 -7.15 -6.65 5.93
CA VAL A 339 -6.73 -5.99 7.18
C VAL A 339 -5.44 -5.19 6.97
N ASP A 340 -4.46 -5.79 6.30
CA ASP A 340 -3.19 -5.15 6.01
C ASP A 340 -3.35 -3.93 5.06
N GLN A 341 -4.19 -4.03 4.04
CA GLN A 341 -4.49 -2.91 3.13
C GLN A 341 -5.11 -1.71 3.87
N VAL A 342 -6.07 -1.95 4.77
CA VAL A 342 -6.67 -0.87 5.60
C VAL A 342 -5.64 -0.25 6.53
N ALA A 343 -4.82 -1.08 7.20
CA ALA A 343 -3.75 -0.61 8.06
C ALA A 343 -2.73 0.25 7.29
N ALA A 344 -2.38 -0.16 6.06
CA ALA A 344 -1.49 0.60 5.18
C ALA A 344 -2.04 2.00 4.86
N VAL A 345 -3.32 2.08 4.51
CA VAL A 345 -3.98 3.37 4.22
C VAL A 345 -4.03 4.24 5.47
N GLY A 346 -4.41 3.69 6.62
CA GLY A 346 -4.41 4.39 7.90
C GLY A 346 -3.05 4.97 8.24
N THR A 347 -2.02 4.15 8.22
CA THR A 347 -0.66 4.57 8.55
C THR A 347 -0.10 5.52 7.50
N ALA A 348 -0.17 5.17 6.21
CA ALA A 348 0.51 5.94 5.17
C ALA A 348 -0.11 7.32 4.93
N PHE A 349 -1.43 7.43 4.93
CA PHE A 349 -2.11 8.66 4.53
C PHE A 349 -2.78 9.41 5.69
N MET A 350 -3.17 8.71 6.75
CA MET A 350 -3.92 9.29 7.86
C MET A 350 -3.10 9.42 9.15
N GLY A 351 -1.95 8.72 9.29
CA GLY A 351 -1.19 8.65 10.52
C GLY A 351 -2.02 8.08 11.67
N LEU A 352 -2.82 7.05 11.40
CA LEU A 352 -3.70 6.38 12.36
C LEU A 352 -3.43 4.88 12.41
N SER A 353 -3.40 4.34 13.62
CA SER A 353 -3.26 2.91 13.90
C SER A 353 -4.61 2.19 13.80
N LEU A 354 -5.19 2.08 12.60
CA LEU A 354 -6.52 1.48 12.40
C LEU A 354 -6.60 0.00 12.81
N GLN A 355 -5.49 -0.73 12.77
CA GLN A 355 -5.46 -2.19 12.98
C GLN A 355 -5.96 -2.64 14.36
N CYS A 356 -5.88 -1.80 15.39
CA CYS A 356 -6.44 -2.12 16.70
C CYS A 356 -7.96 -2.35 16.65
N ALA A 357 -8.65 -1.67 15.72
CA ALA A 357 -10.09 -1.77 15.56
C ALA A 357 -10.57 -3.02 14.81
N VAL A 358 -9.70 -3.96 14.47
CA VAL A 358 -10.07 -5.27 13.93
C VAL A 358 -10.87 -6.10 14.94
N CYS A 359 -10.48 -6.07 16.23
CA CYS A 359 -11.04 -6.95 17.26
C CYS A 359 -12.01 -6.23 18.19
N HIS A 360 -11.83 -4.93 18.43
CA HIS A 360 -12.63 -4.11 19.35
C HIS A 360 -12.46 -2.63 18.97
N ASP A 361 -13.30 -1.74 19.46
CA ASP A 361 -13.15 -0.31 19.29
C ASP A 361 -11.78 0.16 19.79
N HIS A 362 -11.16 1.11 19.08
CA HIS A 362 -9.83 1.60 19.42
C HIS A 362 -9.80 2.17 20.84
N LYS A 363 -8.76 1.83 21.61
CA LYS A 363 -8.71 2.16 23.04
C LYS A 363 -8.62 3.66 23.33
N TYR A 364 -7.95 4.42 22.48
CA TYR A 364 -7.63 5.83 22.74
C TYR A 364 -8.23 6.80 21.73
N ASP A 365 -8.39 6.35 20.49
CA ASP A 365 -8.93 7.15 19.40
C ASP A 365 -10.38 6.80 19.12
N PRO A 366 -11.17 7.73 18.57
CA PRO A 366 -12.60 7.52 18.31
C PRO A 366 -12.84 6.66 17.05
N ILE A 367 -12.10 5.57 16.91
CA ILE A 367 -12.16 4.61 15.81
C ILE A 367 -12.93 3.39 16.29
N THR A 368 -14.11 3.18 15.73
CA THR A 368 -14.92 2.00 16.06
C THR A 368 -14.53 0.79 15.21
N GLN A 369 -14.87 -0.39 15.67
CA GLN A 369 -14.76 -1.62 14.87
C GLN A 369 -15.55 -1.49 13.56
N ARG A 370 -16.72 -0.85 13.60
CA ARG A 370 -17.54 -0.56 12.41
C ARG A 370 -16.81 0.32 11.42
N ASP A 371 -16.09 1.36 11.85
CA ASP A 371 -15.28 2.22 10.98
C ASP A 371 -14.21 1.41 10.24
N PHE A 372 -13.51 0.51 10.97
CA PHE A 372 -12.50 -0.35 10.37
C PHE A 372 -13.08 -1.23 9.26
N TYR A 373 -14.21 -1.91 9.52
CA TYR A 373 -14.80 -2.81 8.53
C TYR A 373 -15.49 -2.06 7.39
N SER A 374 -16.01 -0.86 7.61
CA SER A 374 -16.49 0.02 6.54
C SER A 374 -15.35 0.47 5.62
N MET A 375 -14.16 0.75 6.17
CA MET A 375 -12.95 0.98 5.38
C MET A 375 -12.50 -0.29 4.64
N SER A 376 -12.57 -1.46 5.26
CA SER A 376 -12.18 -2.74 4.65
C SER A 376 -13.06 -3.11 3.44
N ALA A 377 -14.31 -2.65 3.41
CA ALA A 377 -15.22 -2.86 2.29
C ALA A 377 -14.73 -2.26 0.96
N PHE A 378 -13.85 -1.26 0.98
CA PHE A 378 -13.20 -0.75 -0.24
C PHE A 378 -12.18 -1.74 -0.83
N PHE A 379 -11.55 -2.58 -0.02
CA PHE A 379 -10.48 -3.50 -0.42
C PHE A 379 -10.98 -4.94 -0.55
N ASN A 380 -12.08 -5.28 0.10
CA ASN A 380 -12.71 -6.61 0.04
C ASN A 380 -13.18 -7.00 -1.38
N ASN A 381 -13.22 -6.07 -2.33
CA ASN A 381 -13.68 -6.31 -3.70
C ASN A 381 -12.56 -6.73 -4.68
N PHE A 382 -11.41 -7.17 -4.20
CA PHE A 382 -10.29 -7.60 -5.01
C PHE A 382 -10.65 -8.80 -5.92
N ASP A 383 -10.34 -8.69 -7.23
CA ASP A 383 -10.54 -9.74 -8.24
C ASP A 383 -9.27 -10.59 -8.41
N GLY A 384 -8.94 -11.38 -7.41
CA GLY A 384 -7.75 -12.23 -7.42
C GLY A 384 -7.77 -13.27 -6.31
N ALA A 385 -6.76 -14.15 -6.33
CA ALA A 385 -6.54 -15.11 -5.26
C ALA A 385 -5.73 -14.44 -4.11
N PRO A 386 -6.02 -14.80 -2.85
CA PRO A 386 -5.31 -14.23 -1.70
C PRO A 386 -3.94 -14.87 -1.42
N GLU A 387 -3.64 -15.98 -2.09
CA GLU A 387 -2.45 -16.80 -1.91
C GLU A 387 -1.58 -16.78 -3.17
N THR A 388 -0.36 -17.33 -3.10
CA THR A 388 0.50 -17.51 -4.27
C THR A 388 -0.17 -18.35 -5.36
N GLY A 389 0.30 -18.21 -6.61
CA GLY A 389 -0.07 -19.08 -7.72
C GLY A 389 0.41 -20.53 -7.55
N PHE A 390 0.09 -21.37 -8.54
CA PHE A 390 0.58 -22.76 -8.56
C PHE A 390 2.08 -22.80 -8.85
N ARG A 391 2.84 -23.49 -8.00
CA ARG A 391 4.27 -23.71 -8.18
C ARG A 391 4.55 -24.38 -9.52
N GLY A 392 5.61 -23.95 -10.18
CA GLY A 392 6.04 -24.48 -11.47
C GLY A 392 5.41 -23.84 -12.70
N THR A 393 4.40 -22.98 -12.53
CA THR A 393 3.86 -22.17 -13.66
C THR A 393 4.82 -21.03 -14.00
N THR A 394 4.74 -20.52 -15.23
CA THR A 394 5.52 -19.37 -15.69
C THR A 394 5.25 -18.14 -14.82
N ASP A 395 3.98 -17.85 -14.48
CA ASP A 395 3.61 -16.76 -13.59
C ASP A 395 4.28 -16.89 -12.21
N PHE A 396 4.26 -18.09 -11.63
CA PHE A 396 4.93 -18.33 -10.34
C PHE A 396 6.44 -18.09 -10.43
N LYS A 397 7.10 -18.53 -11.50
CA LYS A 397 8.54 -18.31 -11.73
C LYS A 397 8.89 -16.82 -11.88
N ARG A 398 7.94 -16.04 -12.44
CA ARG A 398 8.06 -14.58 -12.59
C ARG A 398 7.67 -13.81 -11.32
N GLY A 399 7.29 -14.48 -10.24
CA GLY A 399 6.77 -13.82 -9.03
C GLY A 399 5.42 -13.14 -9.22
N LEU A 400 4.61 -13.63 -10.16
CA LEU A 400 3.32 -13.04 -10.53
C LEU A 400 2.15 -13.83 -9.95
N GLN A 401 1.11 -13.07 -9.64
CA GLN A 401 -0.19 -13.57 -9.17
C GLN A 401 -1.29 -12.66 -9.72
N PRO A 402 -2.20 -13.18 -10.53
CA PRO A 402 -3.26 -12.36 -11.11
C PRO A 402 -4.06 -11.57 -10.05
N PRO A 403 -4.45 -10.33 -10.37
CA PRO A 403 -4.19 -9.58 -11.60
C PRO A 403 -2.77 -8.97 -11.65
N TYR A 404 -2.20 -8.96 -12.84
CA TYR A 404 -0.91 -8.33 -13.17
C TYR A 404 -0.96 -7.78 -14.60
N ILE A 405 0.00 -6.96 -14.96
CA ILE A 405 0.22 -6.50 -16.33
C ILE A 405 1.64 -6.84 -16.79
N ASP A 406 1.78 -7.23 -18.05
CA ASP A 406 3.06 -7.34 -18.73
C ASP A 406 3.47 -5.97 -19.30
N LEU A 407 4.78 -5.70 -19.27
CA LEU A 407 5.37 -4.42 -19.72
C LEU A 407 6.42 -4.67 -20.82
N PRO A 408 6.03 -5.32 -21.93
CA PRO A 408 6.98 -5.64 -23.00
C PRO A 408 7.43 -4.36 -23.72
N SER A 409 8.68 -4.34 -24.17
CA SER A 409 9.14 -3.40 -25.18
C SER A 409 8.46 -3.69 -26.54
N ASP A 410 8.52 -2.73 -27.46
CA ASP A 410 8.01 -2.93 -28.83
C ASP A 410 8.63 -4.16 -29.52
N GLN A 411 9.93 -4.39 -29.29
CA GLN A 411 10.65 -5.55 -29.81
C GLN A 411 10.10 -6.85 -29.20
N GLN A 412 9.96 -6.92 -27.87
CA GLN A 412 9.42 -8.10 -27.19
C GLN A 412 7.96 -8.37 -27.58
N THR A 413 7.15 -7.33 -27.80
CA THR A 413 5.79 -7.45 -28.31
C THR A 413 5.75 -8.10 -29.68
N ALA A 414 6.63 -7.66 -30.59
CA ALA A 414 6.73 -8.23 -31.92
C ALA A 414 7.25 -9.68 -31.92
N GLU A 415 8.22 -10.00 -31.06
CA GLU A 415 8.76 -11.35 -30.90
C GLU A 415 7.70 -12.30 -30.30
N LEU A 416 6.98 -11.86 -29.26
CA LEU A 416 5.90 -12.64 -28.65
C LEU A 416 4.80 -12.95 -29.66
N ALA A 417 4.35 -11.95 -30.43
CA ALA A 417 3.34 -12.14 -31.47
C ALA A 417 3.79 -13.16 -32.54
N LYS A 418 5.06 -13.17 -32.89
CA LYS A 418 5.64 -14.15 -33.82
C LYS A 418 5.61 -15.57 -33.27
N VAL A 419 6.06 -15.75 -32.02
CA VAL A 419 6.06 -17.05 -31.35
C VAL A 419 4.65 -17.56 -31.12
N ASP A 420 3.71 -16.69 -30.73
CA ASP A 420 2.29 -17.04 -30.57
C ASP A 420 1.64 -17.49 -31.91
N ALA A 421 1.96 -16.81 -33.00
CA ALA A 421 1.49 -17.23 -34.35
C ALA A 421 2.08 -18.58 -34.76
N GLU A 422 3.36 -18.83 -34.45
CA GLU A 422 3.99 -20.13 -34.72
C GLU A 422 3.35 -21.24 -33.88
N LEU A 423 3.14 -21.00 -32.58
CA LEU A 423 2.48 -21.95 -31.68
C LEU A 423 1.09 -22.32 -32.19
N ALA A 424 0.27 -21.32 -32.52
CA ALA A 424 -1.07 -21.55 -33.07
C ALA A 424 -1.04 -22.41 -34.36
N SER A 425 -0.08 -22.15 -35.25
CA SER A 425 0.11 -22.95 -36.49
C SER A 425 0.49 -24.40 -36.18
N VAL A 426 1.42 -24.62 -35.23
CA VAL A 426 1.84 -25.97 -34.81
C VAL A 426 0.68 -26.71 -34.13
N GLU A 427 -0.07 -26.07 -33.27
CA GLU A 427 -1.24 -26.66 -32.58
C GLU A 427 -2.34 -27.04 -33.56
N GLN A 428 -2.61 -26.22 -34.57
CA GLN A 428 -3.56 -26.54 -35.61
C GLN A 428 -3.14 -27.78 -36.43
N ARG A 429 -1.86 -27.86 -36.80
CA ARG A 429 -1.29 -29.02 -37.50
C ARG A 429 -1.32 -30.29 -36.63
N LEU A 430 -0.98 -30.18 -35.36
CA LEU A 430 -1.05 -31.29 -34.43
C LEU A 430 -2.49 -31.81 -34.27
N ALA A 431 -3.48 -30.92 -34.10
CA ALA A 431 -4.87 -31.30 -34.00
C ALA A 431 -5.36 -32.06 -35.26
N ALA A 432 -4.94 -31.62 -36.45
CA ALA A 432 -5.25 -32.30 -37.71
C ALA A 432 -4.60 -33.70 -37.79
N LEU A 433 -3.35 -33.85 -37.34
CA LEU A 433 -2.67 -35.16 -37.29
C LEU A 433 -3.32 -36.12 -36.28
N VAL A 434 -3.67 -35.64 -35.09
CA VAL A 434 -4.38 -36.42 -34.06
C VAL A 434 -5.73 -36.92 -34.59
N LYS A 435 -6.49 -36.07 -35.31
CA LYS A 435 -7.76 -36.46 -35.94
C LYS A 435 -7.55 -37.58 -36.97
N ARG A 436 -6.53 -37.45 -37.82
CA ARG A 436 -6.21 -38.48 -38.85
C ARG A 436 -5.73 -39.77 -38.17
N ARG A 437 -4.92 -39.73 -37.17
CA ARG A 437 -4.43 -40.88 -36.39
C ARG A 437 -5.61 -41.63 -35.74
N ASN A 438 -6.55 -40.91 -35.10
CA ASN A 438 -7.73 -41.52 -34.48
C ASN A 438 -8.64 -42.18 -35.54
N ALA A 439 -8.76 -41.61 -36.74
CA ALA A 439 -9.49 -42.23 -37.82
C ALA A 439 -8.80 -43.51 -38.32
N ALA A 440 -7.47 -43.50 -38.50
CA ALA A 440 -6.69 -44.69 -38.88
C ALA A 440 -6.77 -45.80 -37.83
N GLN A 441 -6.75 -45.43 -36.54
CA GLN A 441 -6.93 -46.37 -35.44
C GLN A 441 -8.32 -47.02 -35.44
N ALA A 442 -9.38 -46.25 -35.75
CA ALA A 442 -10.73 -46.76 -35.87
C ALA A 442 -10.88 -47.70 -37.07
N GLU A 443 -10.23 -47.42 -38.22
CA GLU A 443 -10.19 -48.32 -39.38
C GLU A 443 -9.47 -49.65 -39.04
N LEU A 444 -8.32 -49.58 -38.37
CA LEU A 444 -7.58 -50.78 -37.94
C LEU A 444 -8.40 -51.65 -36.97
N ALA A 445 -9.20 -51.04 -36.10
CA ALA A 445 -10.08 -51.77 -35.16
C ALA A 445 -11.14 -52.61 -35.87
N LYS A 446 -11.59 -52.20 -37.08
CA LYS A 446 -12.55 -52.98 -37.87
C LYS A 446 -11.99 -54.34 -38.29
N PHE A 447 -10.69 -54.42 -38.56
CA PHE A 447 -10.06 -55.71 -38.87
C PHE A 447 -10.01 -56.65 -37.65
N ALA A 448 -9.93 -56.12 -36.44
CA ALA A 448 -9.97 -56.92 -35.21
C ALA A 448 -11.39 -57.48 -34.93
N THR A 449 -12.43 -56.68 -35.14
CA THR A 449 -13.83 -57.10 -34.94
C THR A 449 -14.28 -58.10 -36.04
N ALA A 450 -13.82 -57.94 -37.27
CA ALA A 450 -14.07 -58.91 -38.34
C ALA A 450 -13.41 -60.27 -38.07
N ALA A 451 -12.27 -60.30 -37.38
CA ALA A 451 -11.55 -61.55 -37.00
C ALA A 451 -12.16 -62.26 -35.79
N SER A 452 -12.89 -61.54 -34.92
CA SER A 452 -13.49 -62.13 -33.69
C SER A 452 -14.86 -62.77 -33.90
N GLY A 453 -15.50 -62.59 -35.06
CA GLY A 453 -16.72 -63.32 -35.41
C GLY A 453 -17.94 -63.09 -34.52
N GLU A 454 -17.95 -62.01 -33.72
CA GLU A 454 -19.09 -61.66 -32.87
C GLU A 454 -20.12 -60.79 -33.64
N ASP A 455 -20.85 -61.46 -34.56
CA ASP A 455 -22.15 -60.95 -34.97
C ASP A 455 -23.21 -61.65 -34.07
N SER A 456 -23.46 -61.04 -32.93
CA SER A 456 -24.47 -61.56 -31.98
C SER A 456 -25.87 -61.14 -32.39
N SER A 457 -26.45 -61.82 -33.33
CA SER A 457 -27.92 -61.86 -33.45
C SER A 457 -28.36 -63.27 -33.77
N ALA A 458 -29.08 -63.85 -32.83
CA ALA A 458 -29.85 -65.10 -32.88
C ALA A 458 -29.10 -66.40 -32.49
N ALA A 459 -29.28 -66.81 -31.25
CA ALA A 459 -29.14 -68.19 -30.83
C ALA A 459 -30.32 -69.03 -31.37
N PRO A 460 -30.07 -70.12 -32.06
CA PRO A 460 -31.07 -71.17 -32.23
C PRO A 460 -30.93 -72.19 -31.11
N PRO A 461 -31.99 -73.00 -30.84
CA PRO A 461 -32.08 -73.91 -29.72
C PRO A 461 -31.15 -75.12 -29.86
N ALA A 462 -30.62 -75.56 -28.74
CA ALA A 462 -29.83 -76.77 -28.60
C ALA A 462 -30.63 -78.01 -29.08
N ASN A 463 -30.02 -78.75 -30.03
CA ASN A 463 -30.15 -80.23 -30.07
C ASN A 463 -29.11 -80.87 -30.97
N GLU A 464 -28.36 -81.81 -30.41
CA GLU A 464 -27.64 -82.97 -30.85
C GLU A 464 -26.36 -82.86 -31.75
N PRO A 465 -25.40 -83.80 -31.52
CA PRO A 465 -24.08 -83.73 -32.12
C PRO A 465 -24.06 -84.45 -33.46
N THR A 466 -23.74 -83.74 -34.53
CA THR A 466 -23.39 -84.40 -35.77
C THR A 466 -21.95 -84.04 -36.17
N SER A 467 -21.18 -85.07 -36.33
CA SER A 467 -19.90 -85.28 -37.01
C SER A 467 -19.43 -84.08 -37.85
N GLN A 468 -18.25 -83.55 -37.47
CA GLN A 468 -17.46 -82.60 -38.27
C GLN A 468 -16.93 -83.30 -39.50
N ALA A 469 -17.57 -83.10 -40.62
CA ALA A 469 -16.93 -83.20 -41.93
C ALA A 469 -16.62 -81.76 -42.41
N GLU A 470 -15.32 -81.40 -42.48
CA GLU A 470 -14.94 -80.14 -43.13
C GLU A 470 -15.62 -80.08 -44.55
N PRO A 471 -16.27 -78.99 -44.93
CA PRO A 471 -16.86 -78.87 -46.26
C PRO A 471 -15.68 -78.85 -47.22
N ASN A 472 -15.66 -79.92 -48.12
CA ASN A 472 -14.65 -80.00 -49.17
C ASN A 472 -15.03 -78.96 -50.27
N LEU A 473 -14.60 -77.71 -50.04
CA LEU A 473 -14.85 -76.61 -51.00
C LEU A 473 -14.15 -76.93 -52.33
N PRO A 474 -14.75 -76.60 -53.45
CA PRO A 474 -14.11 -76.69 -54.78
C PRO A 474 -12.78 -75.92 -54.79
N ALA A 475 -11.77 -76.47 -55.50
CA ALA A 475 -10.42 -75.93 -55.58
C ALA A 475 -10.40 -74.41 -55.95
N GLU A 476 -11.29 -74.00 -56.82
CA GLU A 476 -11.48 -72.58 -57.21
C GLU A 476 -11.96 -71.70 -56.08
N LEU A 477 -12.85 -72.20 -55.19
CA LEU A 477 -13.35 -71.48 -54.06
C LEU A 477 -12.29 -71.41 -52.97
N LYS A 478 -11.48 -72.45 -52.76
CA LYS A 478 -10.33 -72.41 -51.86
C LYS A 478 -9.29 -71.37 -52.30
N LEU A 479 -9.03 -71.29 -53.59
CA LEU A 479 -8.07 -70.29 -54.11
C LEU A 479 -8.62 -68.85 -53.95
N ALA A 480 -9.93 -68.66 -54.14
CA ALA A 480 -10.60 -67.35 -53.94
C ALA A 480 -10.58 -66.92 -52.49
N VAL A 481 -10.81 -67.82 -51.53
CA VAL A 481 -10.73 -67.53 -50.05
C VAL A 481 -9.28 -67.20 -49.71
N GLU A 482 -8.29 -67.99 -50.15
CA GLU A 482 -6.88 -67.75 -49.90
C GLU A 482 -6.40 -66.42 -50.50
N PHE A 483 -6.90 -66.00 -51.64
CA PHE A 483 -6.65 -64.69 -52.26
C PHE A 483 -7.27 -63.57 -51.46
N THR A 484 -8.53 -63.75 -50.99
CA THR A 484 -9.21 -62.75 -50.13
C THR A 484 -8.49 -62.58 -48.83
N ASP A 485 -8.06 -63.65 -48.12
CA ASP A 485 -7.31 -63.61 -46.87
C ASP A 485 -5.96 -62.88 -47.02
N LYS A 486 -5.26 -63.12 -48.16
CA LYS A 486 -4.03 -62.38 -48.49
C LYS A 486 -4.28 -60.90 -48.72
N LEU A 487 -5.39 -60.52 -49.39
CA LEU A 487 -5.78 -59.11 -49.59
C LEU A 487 -6.08 -58.44 -48.24
N VAL A 488 -6.85 -59.05 -47.36
CA VAL A 488 -7.20 -58.56 -46.03
C VAL A 488 -5.94 -58.39 -45.19
N ALA A 489 -4.98 -59.36 -45.28
CA ALA A 489 -3.69 -59.27 -44.56
C ALA A 489 -2.84 -58.08 -45.09
N ILE A 490 -2.85 -57.83 -46.39
CA ILE A 490 -2.13 -56.69 -46.99
C ILE A 490 -2.77 -55.38 -46.56
N GLU A 491 -4.11 -55.27 -46.63
CA GLU A 491 -4.87 -54.06 -46.19
C GLU A 491 -4.64 -53.78 -44.70
N LYS A 492 -4.65 -54.79 -43.84
CA LYS A 492 -4.34 -54.66 -42.40
C LYS A 492 -2.92 -54.16 -42.19
N SER A 493 -1.94 -54.75 -42.87
CA SER A 493 -0.52 -54.35 -42.78
C SER A 493 -0.32 -52.90 -43.21
N LEU A 494 -1.02 -52.45 -44.30
CA LEU A 494 -0.94 -51.08 -44.75
C LEU A 494 -1.60 -50.14 -43.76
N ALA A 495 -2.72 -50.50 -43.12
CA ALA A 495 -3.36 -49.74 -42.05
C ALA A 495 -2.46 -49.62 -40.82
N GLU A 496 -1.77 -50.67 -40.39
CA GLU A 496 -0.79 -50.68 -39.31
C GLU A 496 0.38 -49.75 -39.62
N GLN A 497 0.95 -49.82 -40.84
CA GLN A 497 2.03 -48.94 -41.28
C GLN A 497 1.58 -47.46 -41.29
N THR A 498 0.37 -47.21 -41.77
CA THR A 498 -0.20 -45.85 -41.78
C THR A 498 -0.39 -45.30 -40.36
N LEU A 499 -0.89 -46.11 -39.43
CA LEU A 499 -1.04 -45.72 -38.02
C LEU A 499 0.31 -45.44 -37.39
N ALA A 500 1.29 -46.30 -37.61
CA ALA A 500 2.65 -46.12 -37.08
C ALA A 500 3.31 -44.82 -37.60
N ALA A 501 3.15 -44.52 -38.89
CA ALA A 501 3.66 -43.26 -39.46
C ALA A 501 2.92 -42.01 -38.87
N LEU A 502 1.60 -42.11 -38.62
CA LEU A 502 0.85 -41.04 -37.98
C LEU A 502 1.24 -40.88 -36.52
N ASP A 503 1.50 -41.95 -35.77
CA ASP A 503 1.99 -41.89 -34.38
C ASP A 503 3.35 -41.21 -34.31
N GLN A 504 4.25 -41.54 -35.24
CA GLN A 504 5.54 -40.85 -35.35
C GLN A 504 5.38 -39.35 -35.66
N ALA A 505 4.48 -39.02 -36.60
CA ALA A 505 4.21 -37.62 -36.94
C ALA A 505 3.58 -36.83 -35.77
N VAL A 506 2.66 -37.43 -35.02
CA VAL A 506 2.06 -36.85 -33.82
C VAL A 506 3.14 -36.63 -32.76
N THR A 507 4.02 -37.60 -32.54
CA THR A 507 5.12 -37.48 -31.57
C THR A 507 6.10 -36.35 -31.94
N ALA A 508 6.49 -36.27 -33.23
CA ALA A 508 7.39 -35.23 -33.71
C ALA A 508 6.74 -33.84 -33.62
N MET A 509 5.46 -33.72 -33.98
CA MET A 509 4.73 -32.44 -33.88
C MET A 509 4.48 -32.03 -32.44
N THR A 510 4.28 -32.98 -31.52
CA THR A 510 4.17 -32.71 -30.09
C THR A 510 5.49 -32.15 -29.55
N ALA A 511 6.61 -32.75 -29.92
CA ALA A 511 7.93 -32.25 -29.55
C ALA A 511 8.20 -30.83 -30.09
N GLN A 512 7.77 -30.55 -31.34
CA GLN A 512 7.86 -29.20 -31.91
C GLN A 512 6.99 -28.19 -31.13
N ARG A 513 5.74 -28.54 -30.81
CA ARG A 513 4.84 -27.70 -29.99
C ARG A 513 5.50 -27.38 -28.62
N ASP A 514 6.08 -28.40 -27.99
CA ASP A 514 6.69 -28.24 -26.67
C ASP A 514 7.97 -27.38 -26.75
N ALA A 515 8.73 -27.45 -27.82
CA ALA A 515 9.86 -26.55 -28.07
C ALA A 515 9.40 -25.09 -28.23
N VAL A 516 8.39 -24.83 -29.06
CA VAL A 516 7.85 -23.46 -29.24
C VAL A 516 7.23 -22.94 -27.93
N LYS A 517 6.57 -23.79 -27.15
CA LYS A 517 6.07 -23.41 -25.81
C LYS A 517 7.21 -23.04 -24.87
N ASN A 518 8.31 -23.75 -24.91
CA ASN A 518 9.49 -23.42 -24.13
C ASN A 518 10.11 -22.07 -24.56
N ASP A 519 10.22 -21.83 -25.87
CA ASP A 519 10.74 -20.55 -26.38
C ASP A 519 9.83 -19.39 -25.97
N ARG A 520 8.52 -19.59 -26.00
CA ARG A 520 7.54 -18.61 -25.46
C ARG A 520 7.75 -18.36 -23.97
N GLU A 521 7.94 -19.41 -23.17
CA GLU A 521 8.18 -19.30 -21.74
C GLU A 521 9.46 -18.52 -21.45
N VAL A 522 10.56 -18.82 -22.15
CA VAL A 522 11.82 -18.09 -22.03
C VAL A 522 11.62 -16.60 -22.31
N LEU A 523 10.92 -16.27 -23.39
CA LEU A 523 10.62 -14.86 -23.73
C LEU A 523 9.77 -14.19 -22.63
N LEU A 524 8.75 -14.87 -22.12
CA LEU A 524 7.92 -14.34 -21.02
C LEU A 524 8.73 -14.09 -19.75
N LEU A 525 9.73 -14.93 -19.43
CA LEU A 525 10.59 -14.72 -18.28
C LEU A 525 11.45 -13.46 -18.38
N GLU A 526 11.71 -12.96 -19.60
CA GLU A 526 12.47 -11.75 -19.87
C GLU A 526 11.60 -10.47 -19.94
N ILE A 527 10.28 -10.63 -20.09
CA ILE A 527 9.34 -9.48 -20.15
C ILE A 527 9.08 -8.98 -18.73
N PRO A 528 9.37 -7.70 -18.43
CA PRO A 528 8.99 -7.11 -17.16
C PRO A 528 7.46 -7.16 -16.95
N ALA A 529 7.03 -7.31 -15.72
CA ALA A 529 5.61 -7.34 -15.36
C ALA A 529 5.43 -6.75 -13.96
N THR A 530 4.21 -6.49 -13.52
CA THR A 530 3.95 -6.11 -12.13
C THR A 530 2.52 -6.45 -11.72
N LEU A 531 2.36 -6.71 -10.41
CA LEU A 531 1.04 -6.89 -9.81
C LEU A 531 0.28 -5.56 -9.80
N VAL A 532 -1.00 -5.62 -10.13
CA VAL A 532 -1.89 -4.46 -10.13
C VAL A 532 -3.14 -4.74 -9.30
N MET A 533 -3.89 -3.71 -8.96
CA MET A 533 -5.22 -3.88 -8.39
C MET A 533 -6.26 -4.05 -9.50
N LYS A 534 -7.29 -4.82 -9.20
CA LYS A 534 -8.48 -4.96 -10.03
C LYS A 534 -9.68 -5.28 -9.15
N GLU A 535 -10.81 -4.63 -9.39
CA GLU A 535 -12.05 -4.92 -8.69
C GLU A 535 -12.92 -5.93 -9.43
N ARG A 536 -13.67 -6.71 -8.67
CA ARG A 536 -14.74 -7.58 -9.21
C ARG A 536 -15.89 -6.72 -9.72
N ALA A 537 -16.57 -7.23 -10.76
CA ALA A 537 -17.79 -6.60 -11.27
C ALA A 537 -18.93 -6.60 -10.23
N GLU A 538 -19.01 -7.67 -9.44
CA GLU A 538 -19.99 -7.80 -8.36
C GLU A 538 -19.26 -7.65 -7.01
N PRO A 539 -19.54 -6.58 -6.24
CA PRO A 539 -18.94 -6.35 -4.93
C PRO A 539 -19.24 -7.51 -3.96
N ARG A 540 -18.25 -7.82 -3.11
CA ARG A 540 -18.46 -8.73 -1.98
C ARG A 540 -19.15 -8.00 -0.84
N THR A 541 -20.08 -8.68 -0.17
CA THR A 541 -20.61 -8.24 1.13
C THR A 541 -19.50 -8.23 2.17
N THR A 542 -19.48 -7.21 3.01
CA THR A 542 -18.52 -7.07 4.10
C THR A 542 -19.23 -7.11 5.43
N HIS A 543 -18.68 -7.84 6.39
CA HIS A 543 -19.22 -7.98 7.74
C HIS A 543 -18.19 -7.57 8.79
N ILE A 544 -18.66 -7.10 9.94
CA ILE A 544 -17.83 -6.98 11.13
C ILE A 544 -17.48 -8.39 11.57
N MET A 545 -16.18 -8.71 11.67
CA MET A 545 -15.75 -10.00 12.19
C MET A 545 -15.68 -9.94 13.71
N ILE A 546 -16.47 -10.76 14.38
CA ILE A 546 -16.56 -10.80 15.84
C ILE A 546 -15.19 -11.13 16.42
N ARG A 547 -14.63 -10.24 17.23
CA ARG A 547 -13.28 -10.33 17.80
C ARG A 547 -12.15 -10.49 16.77
N GLY A 548 -12.39 -10.05 15.53
CA GLY A 548 -11.42 -10.18 14.45
C GLY A 548 -11.23 -11.61 13.93
N GLU A 549 -12.14 -12.55 14.23
CA GLU A 549 -12.08 -13.92 13.76
C GLU A 549 -12.75 -14.03 12.38
N TYR A 550 -11.96 -14.34 11.33
CA TYR A 550 -12.39 -14.32 9.92
C TYR A 550 -13.61 -15.21 9.60
N ASP A 551 -13.86 -16.24 10.41
CA ASP A 551 -14.95 -17.21 10.28
C ASP A 551 -16.18 -16.88 11.13
N LYS A 552 -16.19 -15.72 11.80
CA LYS A 552 -17.31 -15.26 12.65
C LYS A 552 -17.90 -13.93 12.16
N PRO A 553 -18.62 -13.94 11.02
CA PRO A 553 -19.27 -12.73 10.53
C PRO A 553 -20.40 -12.31 11.47
N GLY A 554 -20.42 -11.02 11.80
CA GLY A 554 -21.49 -10.32 12.52
C GLY A 554 -22.30 -9.43 11.57
N ASP A 555 -22.55 -8.18 12.00
CA ASP A 555 -23.33 -7.21 11.24
C ASP A 555 -22.69 -6.90 9.88
N GLU A 556 -23.55 -6.72 8.88
CA GLU A 556 -23.13 -6.21 7.57
C GLU A 556 -22.79 -4.73 7.66
N VAL A 557 -21.79 -4.33 6.87
CA VAL A 557 -21.35 -2.93 6.74
C VAL A 557 -21.18 -2.55 5.28
N GLU A 558 -21.46 -1.28 5.01
CA GLU A 558 -21.23 -0.66 3.71
C GLU A 558 -19.91 0.10 3.69
N ARG A 559 -19.42 0.43 2.49
CA ARG A 559 -18.22 1.25 2.29
C ARG A 559 -18.43 2.63 2.87
N ASN A 560 -17.63 3.01 3.84
CA ASN A 560 -17.63 4.34 4.45
C ASN A 560 -16.28 4.67 5.06
N THR A 561 -16.10 5.94 5.42
CA THR A 561 -14.93 6.46 6.14
C THR A 561 -15.23 6.62 7.62
N PRO A 562 -14.22 6.73 8.51
CA PRO A 562 -14.43 6.85 9.95
C PRO A 562 -15.37 8.00 10.32
N GLY A 563 -16.37 7.70 11.14
CA GLY A 563 -17.47 8.61 11.46
C GLY A 563 -17.09 9.90 12.21
N PHE A 564 -15.89 9.94 12.81
CA PHE A 564 -15.37 11.14 13.48
C PHE A 564 -14.64 12.11 12.52
N LEU A 565 -14.45 11.73 11.27
CA LEU A 565 -13.85 12.54 10.20
C LEU A 565 -14.93 13.11 9.26
N PRO A 566 -14.59 14.04 8.36
CA PRO A 566 -15.54 14.53 7.38
C PRO A 566 -16.22 13.39 6.61
N PRO A 567 -17.52 13.48 6.32
CA PRO A 567 -18.26 12.41 5.67
C PRO A 567 -17.76 12.16 4.25
N LEU A 568 -17.83 10.90 3.81
CA LEU A 568 -17.53 10.52 2.44
C LEU A 568 -18.57 11.12 1.49
N VAL A 569 -18.09 11.87 0.50
CA VAL A 569 -18.94 12.39 -0.58
C VAL A 569 -18.75 11.51 -1.82
N THR A 570 -19.82 10.91 -2.32
CA THR A 570 -19.80 10.01 -3.45
C THR A 570 -20.63 10.53 -4.61
N ALA A 571 -20.24 10.19 -5.83
CA ALA A 571 -21.00 10.54 -7.03
C ALA A 571 -22.11 9.51 -7.36
N GLY A 572 -22.11 8.33 -6.74
CA GLY A 572 -23.03 7.23 -6.97
C GLY A 572 -23.47 6.53 -5.68
N GLU A 573 -24.35 5.54 -5.82
CA GLU A 573 -24.88 4.76 -4.68
C GLU A 573 -23.82 3.85 -4.05
N ASN A 574 -22.86 3.40 -4.85
CA ASN A 574 -21.80 2.48 -4.41
C ASN A 574 -20.44 3.17 -4.43
N PRO A 575 -19.90 3.61 -3.29
CA PRO A 575 -18.57 4.21 -3.19
C PRO A 575 -17.48 3.27 -3.71
N THR A 576 -16.43 3.85 -4.32
CA THR A 576 -15.27 3.12 -4.84
C THR A 576 -13.98 3.58 -4.17
N ARG A 577 -12.85 2.90 -4.44
CA ARG A 577 -11.53 3.37 -3.99
C ARG A 577 -11.16 4.74 -4.58
N MET A 578 -11.75 5.13 -5.72
CA MET A 578 -11.60 6.48 -6.27
C MET A 578 -12.29 7.54 -5.38
N ASP A 579 -13.44 7.21 -4.80
CA ASP A 579 -14.11 8.10 -3.86
C ASP A 579 -13.33 8.22 -2.54
N LEU A 580 -12.77 7.11 -2.05
CA LEU A 580 -11.85 7.10 -0.91
C LEU A 580 -10.60 7.95 -1.16
N ALA A 581 -9.99 7.85 -2.35
CA ALA A 581 -8.82 8.64 -2.72
C ALA A 581 -9.15 10.15 -2.77
N LYS A 582 -10.28 10.53 -3.34
CA LYS A 582 -10.77 11.91 -3.35
C LYS A 582 -11.06 12.42 -1.94
N TRP A 583 -11.63 11.59 -1.09
CA TRP A 583 -11.87 11.95 0.31
C TRP A 583 -10.57 12.19 1.08
N LEU A 584 -9.56 11.32 0.90
CA LEU A 584 -8.23 11.52 1.50
C LEU A 584 -7.56 12.81 1.03
N THR A 585 -7.73 13.18 -0.23
CA THR A 585 -7.09 14.37 -0.83
C THR A 585 -7.96 15.63 -0.78
N ALA A 586 -9.15 15.53 -0.18
CA ALA A 586 -10.04 16.68 0.00
C ALA A 586 -9.41 17.72 0.93
N ARG A 587 -9.70 19.02 0.66
CA ARG A 587 -9.13 20.13 1.44
C ARG A 587 -9.60 20.18 2.89
N ASP A 588 -10.76 19.63 3.17
CA ASP A 588 -11.34 19.51 4.50
C ASP A 588 -10.91 18.25 5.25
N ASN A 589 -10.19 17.32 4.58
CA ASN A 589 -9.56 16.20 5.27
C ASN A 589 -8.47 16.73 6.23
N PRO A 590 -8.61 16.49 7.54
CA PRO A 590 -7.72 17.09 8.53
C PRO A 590 -6.35 16.42 8.60
N LEU A 591 -6.20 15.19 8.11
CA LEU A 591 -5.05 14.34 8.39
C LEU A 591 -4.01 14.32 7.26
N THR A 592 -4.42 14.05 6.04
CA THR A 592 -3.50 13.71 4.94
C THR A 592 -2.39 14.74 4.72
N ALA A 593 -2.76 16.03 4.65
CA ALA A 593 -1.76 17.08 4.45
C ALA A 593 -0.83 17.23 5.67
N ARG A 594 -1.35 17.11 6.89
CA ARG A 594 -0.55 17.17 8.12
C ARG A 594 0.43 16.01 8.20
N VAL A 595 -0.02 14.80 7.92
CA VAL A 595 0.81 13.59 7.94
C VAL A 595 1.93 13.68 6.92
N ALA A 596 1.62 14.07 5.68
CA ALA A 596 2.61 14.25 4.63
C ALA A 596 3.68 15.29 5.04
N VAL A 597 3.26 16.49 5.48
CA VAL A 597 4.17 17.54 5.92
C VAL A 597 5.00 17.10 7.12
N ASN A 598 4.39 16.41 8.10
CA ASN A 598 5.09 15.94 9.28
C ASN A 598 6.21 14.95 8.92
N ARG A 599 5.98 14.04 7.98
CA ARG A 599 6.98 13.07 7.52
C ARG A 599 8.10 13.72 6.74
N PHE A 600 7.81 14.64 5.80
CA PHE A 600 8.85 15.39 5.12
C PHE A 600 9.67 16.24 6.09
N TRP A 601 9.03 16.82 7.10
CA TRP A 601 9.73 17.52 8.16
C TRP A 601 10.67 16.58 8.95
N GLN A 602 10.18 15.41 9.31
CA GLN A 602 10.99 14.40 10.03
C GLN A 602 12.20 13.95 9.22
N GLN A 603 12.06 13.76 7.91
CA GLN A 603 13.17 13.39 7.02
C GLN A 603 14.28 14.44 7.02
N LEU A 604 13.92 15.71 7.01
CA LEU A 604 14.88 16.82 6.98
C LEU A 604 15.44 17.21 8.35
N PHE A 605 14.66 17.05 9.42
CA PHE A 605 15.03 17.51 10.77
C PHE A 605 15.22 16.38 11.80
N GLY A 606 14.99 15.14 11.41
CA GLY A 606 15.14 13.97 12.27
C GLY A 606 13.98 13.71 13.24
N VAL A 607 13.19 14.74 13.58
CA VAL A 607 11.99 14.61 14.43
C VAL A 607 10.85 15.37 13.79
N GLY A 608 9.67 14.76 13.72
CA GLY A 608 8.47 15.39 13.18
C GLY A 608 7.98 16.57 14.02
N LEU A 609 7.16 17.45 13.42
CA LEU A 609 6.41 18.48 14.17
C LEU A 609 5.50 17.83 15.21
N VAL A 610 4.87 16.72 14.84
CA VAL A 610 4.27 15.75 15.74
C VAL A 610 5.26 14.60 15.88
N LYS A 611 5.66 14.28 17.10
CA LYS A 611 6.77 13.36 17.38
C LYS A 611 6.49 11.93 16.94
N THR A 612 5.24 11.49 17.05
CA THR A 612 4.77 10.18 16.60
C THR A 612 4.17 10.34 15.19
N SER A 613 4.94 10.03 14.15
CA SER A 613 4.54 10.29 12.76
C SER A 613 3.56 9.24 12.19
N GLU A 614 3.35 8.16 12.90
CA GLU A 614 2.54 7.00 12.46
C GLU A 614 1.28 6.80 13.33
N ASP A 615 1.17 7.59 14.42
CA ASP A 615 0.08 7.48 15.38
C ASP A 615 -0.33 8.86 15.95
#